data_c2273f2661add5c64a14823130977556
#
_entry.id   c2273f2661add5c64a14823130977556
#
_cell.length_a   1.000
_cell.length_b   1.000
_cell.length_c   1.000
_cell.angle_alpha   90.00
_cell.angle_beta   90.00
_cell.angle_gamma   90.00
#
_symmetry.space_group_name_H-M   'P 1'
#
loop_
_entity.id
_entity.type
_entity.pdbx_description
1 polymer ?
#
loop_
_entity_poly.entity_id
_entity_poly.type
_entity_poly.pdbx_seq_one_letter_code
_entity_poly.pdbx_strand_id
1 'polypeptide(L)'
;DIVENDEKLKLQSFLKKWLDTKITCELDSLFKLKNINSVNSQIRALSYQLYENNGVVKRDEVLNIVNSLSQDERKTLRNLGVKFGRYHIFLFKLFKPSVVSLRILLWKNFKGEDLNLFPPTFGLNFVNDLKYRNKKFMLLCGFEKFDSFFVRIDILERLFIEIINSNENKSDKIKLLPKMLNLLGCDKESFVKVIKLMGYKVFEEKNETFFKYKPFKKVKKSLDLKIKKDNPFEALK
;
A
#
# COMPACT_ATOMS: atom_id res chain seq x y z
N ASP A 1 -12.04 3.22 -44.88
CA ASP A 1 -12.46 2.21 -43.91
C ASP A 1 -12.42 0.83 -44.59
N ILE A 2 -11.53 -0.04 -44.04
CA ILE A 2 -11.21 -1.36 -44.66
C ILE A 2 -12.15 -2.46 -44.12
N VAL A 3 -12.95 -2.18 -43.09
CA VAL A 3 -13.77 -3.17 -42.38
C VAL A 3 -15.25 -2.80 -42.49
N GLU A 4 -16.08 -3.75 -42.90
CA GLU A 4 -17.55 -3.57 -42.96
C GLU A 4 -18.15 -3.34 -41.55
N ASN A 5 -19.31 -2.68 -41.48
CA ASN A 5 -19.92 -2.30 -40.19
C ASN A 5 -20.23 -3.53 -39.30
N ASP A 6 -20.68 -4.64 -39.90
CA ASP A 6 -20.96 -5.87 -39.15
C ASP A 6 -19.69 -6.52 -38.57
N GLU A 7 -18.59 -6.45 -39.28
CA GLU A 7 -17.29 -6.92 -38.80
C GLU A 7 -16.75 -6.03 -37.69
N LYS A 8 -16.95 -4.71 -37.78
CA LYS A 8 -16.62 -3.77 -36.70
C LYS A 8 -17.36 -4.10 -35.41
N LEU A 9 -18.67 -4.37 -35.49
CA LEU A 9 -19.48 -4.75 -34.34
C LEU A 9 -19.03 -6.08 -33.71
N LYS A 10 -18.75 -7.08 -34.53
CA LYS A 10 -18.19 -8.37 -34.09
C LYS A 10 -16.85 -8.18 -33.40
N LEU A 11 -15.94 -7.41 -33.98
CA LEU A 11 -14.63 -7.10 -33.40
C LEU A 11 -14.76 -6.36 -32.08
N GLN A 12 -15.62 -5.35 -32.00
CA GLN A 12 -15.88 -4.61 -30.76
C GLN A 12 -16.41 -5.54 -29.64
N SER A 13 -17.37 -6.41 -29.97
CA SER A 13 -17.92 -7.36 -28.97
C SER A 13 -16.85 -8.34 -28.48
N PHE A 14 -16.00 -8.83 -29.37
CA PHE A 14 -14.86 -9.70 -29.03
C PHE A 14 -13.85 -9.00 -28.14
N LEU A 15 -13.43 -7.78 -28.52
CA LEU A 15 -12.48 -6.97 -27.74
C LEU A 15 -13.02 -6.63 -26.36
N LYS A 16 -14.32 -6.27 -26.27
CA LYS A 16 -14.98 -6.02 -24.98
C LYS A 16 -14.95 -7.26 -24.10
N LYS A 17 -15.34 -8.41 -24.61
CA LYS A 17 -15.31 -9.68 -23.87
C LYS A 17 -13.89 -10.06 -23.43
N TRP A 18 -12.91 -9.87 -24.31
CA TRP A 18 -11.51 -10.10 -24.00
C TRP A 18 -11.02 -9.16 -22.87
N LEU A 19 -11.35 -7.87 -22.95
CA LEU A 19 -10.98 -6.88 -21.94
C LEU A 19 -11.63 -7.19 -20.58
N ASP A 20 -12.92 -7.52 -20.55
CA ASP A 20 -13.65 -7.87 -19.34
C ASP A 20 -13.03 -9.13 -18.68
N THR A 21 -12.68 -10.12 -19.49
CA THR A 21 -11.98 -11.31 -19.01
C THR A 21 -10.60 -10.96 -18.44
N LYS A 22 -9.84 -10.12 -19.14
CA LYS A 22 -8.53 -9.66 -18.70
C LYS A 22 -8.60 -8.91 -17.36
N ILE A 23 -9.55 -7.98 -17.23
CA ILE A 23 -9.79 -7.22 -15.99
C ILE A 23 -10.16 -8.17 -14.85
N THR A 24 -11.09 -9.09 -15.09
CA THR A 24 -11.56 -10.04 -14.08
C THR A 24 -10.44 -10.95 -13.59
N CYS A 25 -9.59 -11.46 -14.49
CA CYS A 25 -8.48 -12.32 -14.13
C CYS A 25 -7.37 -11.59 -13.35
N GLU A 26 -6.96 -10.42 -13.84
CA GLU A 26 -5.85 -9.69 -13.23
C GLU A 26 -6.25 -9.04 -11.88
N LEU A 27 -7.50 -8.59 -11.74
CA LEU A 27 -8.02 -7.95 -10.53
C LEU A 27 -8.87 -8.90 -9.66
N ASP A 28 -8.82 -10.21 -9.90
CA ASP A 28 -9.58 -11.24 -9.19
C ASP A 28 -9.52 -11.07 -7.66
N SER A 29 -8.33 -10.85 -7.12
CA SER A 29 -8.16 -10.67 -5.67
C SER A 29 -8.88 -9.44 -5.11
N LEU A 30 -8.99 -8.37 -5.90
CA LEU A 30 -9.72 -7.16 -5.52
C LEU A 30 -11.23 -7.38 -5.59
N PHE A 31 -11.72 -8.04 -6.64
CA PHE A 31 -13.13 -8.36 -6.79
C PHE A 31 -13.62 -9.37 -5.74
N LYS A 32 -12.79 -10.33 -5.35
CA LYS A 32 -13.10 -11.26 -4.24
C LYS A 32 -13.31 -10.51 -2.92
N LEU A 33 -12.55 -9.46 -2.65
CA LEU A 33 -12.76 -8.61 -1.47
C LEU A 33 -14.08 -7.81 -1.57
N LYS A 34 -14.41 -7.30 -2.76
CA LYS A 34 -15.69 -6.59 -2.99
C LYS A 34 -16.91 -7.48 -2.72
N ASN A 35 -16.84 -8.71 -3.21
CA ASN A 35 -17.98 -9.65 -3.21
C ASN A 35 -17.97 -10.57 -1.98
N ILE A 36 -17.26 -10.21 -0.92
CA ILE A 36 -17.16 -11.05 0.26
C ILE A 36 -18.47 -11.03 1.05
N ASN A 37 -19.16 -12.18 1.07
CA ASN A 37 -20.43 -12.38 1.80
C ASN A 37 -20.16 -12.99 3.19
N SER A 38 -19.10 -12.54 3.89
CA SER A 38 -18.81 -13.02 5.23
C SER A 38 -19.85 -12.52 6.24
N VAL A 39 -20.28 -13.40 7.12
CA VAL A 39 -21.15 -13.04 8.27
C VAL A 39 -20.38 -12.11 9.21
N ASN A 40 -19.06 -12.24 9.26
CA ASN A 40 -18.24 -11.45 10.16
C ASN A 40 -18.07 -9.99 9.67
N SER A 41 -18.49 -9.07 10.52
CA SER A 41 -18.45 -7.62 10.24
C SER A 41 -17.01 -7.09 10.08
N GLN A 42 -16.04 -7.67 10.82
CA GLN A 42 -14.63 -7.21 10.77
C GLN A 42 -13.96 -7.61 9.46
N ILE A 43 -14.23 -8.81 8.96
CA ILE A 43 -13.74 -9.25 7.64
C ILE A 43 -14.31 -8.32 6.56
N ARG A 44 -15.61 -8.05 6.60
CA ARG A 44 -16.27 -7.14 5.63
C ARG A 44 -15.68 -5.73 5.70
N ALA A 45 -15.51 -5.21 6.93
CA ALA A 45 -14.96 -3.86 7.13
C ALA A 45 -13.55 -3.73 6.55
N LEU A 46 -12.64 -4.67 6.83
CA LEU A 46 -11.28 -4.62 6.27
C LEU A 46 -11.27 -4.84 4.75
N SER A 47 -12.10 -5.76 4.25
CA SER A 47 -12.23 -6.01 2.82
C SER A 47 -12.74 -4.79 2.07
N TYR A 48 -13.72 -4.08 2.62
CA TYR A 48 -14.24 -2.83 2.07
C TYR A 48 -13.16 -1.74 2.05
N GLN A 49 -12.43 -1.55 3.17
CA GLN A 49 -11.34 -0.58 3.22
C GLN A 49 -10.25 -0.87 2.19
N LEU A 50 -9.88 -2.13 2.02
CA LEU A 50 -8.90 -2.53 1.01
C LEU A 50 -9.43 -2.27 -0.41
N TYR A 51 -10.70 -2.60 -0.68
CA TYR A 51 -11.29 -2.38 -1.99
C TYR A 51 -11.33 -0.89 -2.36
N GLU A 52 -11.84 -0.03 -1.48
CA GLU A 52 -11.94 1.42 -1.69
C GLU A 52 -10.57 2.09 -1.86
N ASN A 53 -9.54 1.59 -1.17
CA ASN A 53 -8.17 2.09 -1.26
C ASN A 53 -7.33 1.33 -2.29
N ASN A 54 -7.96 0.74 -3.32
CA ASN A 54 -7.25 0.06 -4.42
C ASN A 54 -6.28 -1.04 -3.93
N GLY A 55 -6.66 -1.77 -2.88
CA GLY A 55 -5.93 -2.92 -2.36
C GLY A 55 -4.75 -2.59 -1.44
N VAL A 56 -4.62 -1.35 -0.95
CA VAL A 56 -3.57 -0.94 -0.02
C VAL A 56 -4.12 0.00 1.04
N VAL A 57 -3.91 -0.31 2.30
CA VAL A 57 -4.25 0.58 3.43
C VAL A 57 -3.09 0.65 4.43
N LYS A 58 -2.93 1.78 5.08
CA LYS A 58 -1.99 1.89 6.20
C LYS A 58 -2.53 1.13 7.40
N ARG A 59 -1.67 0.31 8.02
CA ARG A 59 -2.09 -0.48 9.17
C ARG A 59 -2.63 0.38 10.32
N ASP A 60 -2.06 1.56 10.52
CA ASP A 60 -2.48 2.48 11.58
C ASP A 60 -3.92 3.00 11.38
N GLU A 61 -4.36 3.15 10.13
CA GLU A 61 -5.72 3.62 9.79
C GLU A 61 -6.79 2.56 10.11
N VAL A 62 -6.43 1.29 10.05
CA VAL A 62 -7.33 0.15 10.29
C VAL A 62 -6.96 -0.66 11.54
N LEU A 63 -6.15 -0.09 12.44
CA LEU A 63 -5.60 -0.79 13.60
C LEU A 63 -6.67 -1.42 14.48
N ASN A 64 -7.78 -0.72 14.72
CA ASN A 64 -8.90 -1.22 15.53
C ASN A 64 -9.52 -2.48 14.90
N ILE A 65 -9.75 -2.45 13.58
CA ILE A 65 -10.28 -3.60 12.84
C ILE A 65 -9.31 -4.77 12.92
N VAL A 66 -8.01 -4.51 12.69
CA VAL A 66 -6.97 -5.55 12.69
C VAL A 66 -6.82 -6.20 14.07
N ASN A 67 -6.91 -5.43 15.14
CA ASN A 67 -6.78 -5.95 16.51
C ASN A 67 -7.98 -6.80 16.93
N SER A 68 -9.17 -6.52 16.37
CA SER A 68 -10.38 -7.30 16.66
C SER A 68 -10.50 -8.59 15.82
N LEU A 69 -9.66 -8.76 14.78
CA LEU A 69 -9.64 -9.98 13.97
C LEU A 69 -9.05 -11.17 14.73
N SER A 70 -9.77 -12.28 14.77
CA SER A 70 -9.26 -13.58 15.22
C SER A 70 -8.20 -14.17 14.28
N GLN A 71 -7.55 -15.25 14.70
CA GLN A 71 -6.56 -15.93 13.84
C GLN A 71 -7.20 -16.55 12.59
N ASP A 72 -8.39 -17.12 12.70
CA ASP A 72 -9.11 -17.74 11.58
C ASP A 72 -9.59 -16.71 10.57
N GLU A 73 -10.03 -15.57 11.05
CA GLU A 73 -10.42 -14.44 10.19
C GLU A 73 -9.21 -13.88 9.42
N ARG A 74 -8.07 -13.74 10.09
CA ARG A 74 -6.82 -13.36 9.41
C ARG A 74 -6.37 -14.42 8.40
N LYS A 75 -6.59 -15.71 8.70
CA LYS A 75 -6.30 -16.82 7.78
C LYS A 75 -7.20 -16.73 6.53
N THR A 76 -8.49 -16.49 6.73
CA THR A 76 -9.45 -16.29 5.63
C THR A 76 -9.01 -15.15 4.71
N LEU A 77 -8.67 -13.99 5.27
CA LEU A 77 -8.19 -12.85 4.50
C LEU A 77 -6.85 -13.12 3.79
N ARG A 78 -5.92 -13.86 4.41
CA ARG A 78 -4.68 -14.31 3.76
C ARG A 78 -4.95 -15.22 2.57
N ASN A 79 -5.93 -16.11 2.66
CA ASN A 79 -6.34 -16.99 1.55
C ASN A 79 -6.90 -16.19 0.37
N LEU A 80 -7.49 -15.03 0.61
CA LEU A 80 -7.91 -14.07 -0.42
C LEU A 80 -6.76 -13.25 -0.99
N GLY A 81 -5.53 -13.44 -0.50
CA GLY A 81 -4.32 -12.76 -0.97
C GLY A 81 -3.93 -11.51 -0.17
N VAL A 82 -4.60 -11.22 0.94
CA VAL A 82 -4.26 -10.10 1.81
C VAL A 82 -2.96 -10.40 2.58
N LYS A 83 -2.01 -9.49 2.52
CA LYS A 83 -0.78 -9.49 3.31
C LYS A 83 -0.90 -8.50 4.47
N PHE A 84 -0.66 -8.99 5.68
CA PHE A 84 -0.62 -8.17 6.89
C PHE A 84 0.83 -7.79 7.17
N GLY A 85 1.24 -6.63 6.67
CA GLY A 85 2.56 -6.08 6.93
C GLY A 85 2.64 -5.30 8.24
N ARG A 86 3.80 -4.77 8.56
CA ARG A 86 4.02 -3.93 9.74
C ARG A 86 3.41 -2.53 9.57
N TYR A 87 3.57 -1.97 8.38
CA TYR A 87 3.16 -0.60 8.06
C TYR A 87 1.91 -0.55 7.19
N HIS A 88 1.73 -1.58 6.34
CA HIS A 88 0.64 -1.67 5.37
C HIS A 88 -0.06 -3.02 5.42
N ILE A 89 -1.34 -3.00 5.07
CA ILE A 89 -2.10 -4.19 4.70
C ILE A 89 -2.42 -4.05 3.23
N PHE A 90 -2.12 -5.07 2.44
CA PHE A 90 -2.18 -4.94 0.99
C PHE A 90 -2.41 -6.26 0.26
N LEU A 91 -2.87 -6.17 -0.98
CA LEU A 91 -2.99 -7.29 -1.90
C LEU A 91 -1.71 -7.40 -2.73
N PHE A 92 -0.86 -8.39 -2.44
CA PHE A 92 0.44 -8.56 -3.09
C PHE A 92 0.33 -8.74 -4.62
N LYS A 93 -0.71 -9.43 -5.10
CA LYS A 93 -0.93 -9.68 -6.54
C LYS A 93 -1.06 -8.38 -7.35
N LEU A 94 -1.55 -7.29 -6.72
CA LEU A 94 -1.74 -6.00 -7.38
C LEU A 94 -0.44 -5.26 -7.70
N PHE A 95 0.70 -5.73 -7.20
CA PHE A 95 2.02 -5.13 -7.46
C PHE A 95 2.77 -5.77 -8.62
N LYS A 96 2.17 -6.78 -9.28
CA LYS A 96 2.73 -7.34 -10.51
C LYS A 96 2.72 -6.28 -11.62
N PRO A 97 3.78 -6.20 -12.46
CA PRO A 97 3.87 -5.18 -13.52
C PRO A 97 2.66 -5.12 -14.45
N SER A 98 2.14 -6.28 -14.90
CA SER A 98 0.95 -6.37 -15.77
C SER A 98 -0.29 -5.78 -15.10
N VAL A 99 -0.48 -6.07 -13.81
CA VAL A 99 -1.62 -5.60 -13.03
C VAL A 99 -1.52 -4.10 -12.75
N VAL A 100 -0.32 -3.61 -12.43
CA VAL A 100 -0.07 -2.17 -12.24
C VAL A 100 -0.37 -1.41 -13.53
N SER A 101 0.11 -1.89 -14.70
CA SER A 101 -0.16 -1.27 -16.00
C SER A 101 -1.67 -1.21 -16.31
N LEU A 102 -2.38 -2.30 -16.07
CA LEU A 102 -3.84 -2.34 -16.24
C LEU A 102 -4.56 -1.34 -15.31
N ARG A 103 -4.18 -1.30 -14.03
CA ARG A 103 -4.77 -0.38 -13.05
C ARG A 103 -4.53 1.08 -13.42
N ILE A 104 -3.34 1.42 -13.90
CA ILE A 104 -3.01 2.77 -14.36
C ILE A 104 -3.87 3.13 -15.57
N LEU A 105 -4.02 2.21 -16.53
CA LEU A 105 -4.86 2.43 -17.71
C LEU A 105 -6.32 2.70 -17.32
N LEU A 106 -6.90 1.85 -16.46
CA LEU A 106 -8.26 2.02 -15.97
C LEU A 106 -8.43 3.32 -15.18
N TRP A 107 -7.46 3.66 -14.34
CA TRP A 107 -7.50 4.88 -13.54
C TRP A 107 -7.42 6.15 -14.39
N LYS A 108 -6.53 6.19 -15.40
CA LYS A 108 -6.45 7.30 -16.35
C LYS A 108 -7.75 7.46 -17.13
N ASN A 109 -8.28 6.36 -17.63
CA ASN A 109 -9.53 6.37 -18.39
C ASN A 109 -10.72 6.86 -17.53
N PHE A 110 -10.80 6.44 -16.28
CA PHE A 110 -11.82 6.89 -15.34
C PHE A 110 -11.71 8.39 -15.03
N LYS A 111 -10.48 8.93 -14.93
CA LYS A 111 -10.26 10.35 -14.65
C LYS A 111 -10.60 11.26 -15.83
N GLY A 112 -10.59 10.74 -17.06
CA GLY A 112 -10.91 11.52 -18.27
C GLY A 112 -9.90 12.63 -18.58
N GLU A 113 -8.81 12.72 -17.84
CA GLU A 113 -7.74 13.72 -18.05
C GLU A 113 -6.58 13.05 -18.78
N ASP A 114 -6.00 13.78 -19.72
CA ASP A 114 -4.74 13.37 -20.37
C ASP A 114 -3.58 13.60 -19.38
N LEU A 115 -3.58 12.77 -18.33
CA LEU A 115 -2.60 12.88 -17.27
C LEU A 115 -1.25 12.39 -17.79
N ASN A 116 -0.32 13.30 -18.03
CA ASN A 116 1.09 13.02 -18.35
C ASN A 116 1.82 12.41 -17.14
N LEU A 117 1.24 11.35 -16.57
CA LEU A 117 1.80 10.60 -15.46
C LEU A 117 2.32 9.25 -15.96
N PHE A 118 3.61 9.03 -15.73
CA PHE A 118 4.27 7.78 -16.08
C PHE A 118 4.65 7.02 -14.79
N PRO A 119 4.44 5.69 -14.75
CA PRO A 119 4.89 4.90 -13.63
C PRO A 119 6.43 4.89 -13.55
N PRO A 120 7.00 4.65 -12.37
CA PRO A 120 8.41 4.33 -12.25
C PRO A 120 8.75 3.11 -13.10
N THR A 121 9.99 3.05 -13.58
CA THR A 121 10.49 1.87 -14.32
C THR A 121 10.31 0.63 -13.45
N PHE A 122 9.75 -0.43 -14.05
CA PHE A 122 9.59 -1.70 -13.34
C PHE A 122 10.94 -2.26 -12.89
N GLY A 123 10.97 -2.76 -11.67
CA GLY A 123 12.20 -3.24 -11.03
C GLY A 123 12.81 -2.24 -10.04
N LEU A 124 12.48 -0.96 -10.12
CA LEU A 124 12.91 0.01 -9.12
C LEU A 124 12.13 -0.18 -7.81
N ASN A 125 12.87 -0.14 -6.71
CA ASN A 125 12.32 -0.25 -5.35
C ASN A 125 12.29 1.08 -4.62
N PHE A 126 13.12 2.02 -5.08
CA PHE A 126 13.33 3.34 -4.51
C PHE A 126 13.39 4.37 -5.65
N VAL A 127 12.67 5.49 -5.52
CA VAL A 127 12.67 6.59 -6.49
C VAL A 127 12.57 7.95 -5.80
N ASN A 128 13.28 8.95 -6.33
CA ASN A 128 13.22 10.32 -5.83
C ASN A 128 11.91 11.01 -6.19
N ASP A 129 11.39 11.86 -5.29
CA ASP A 129 10.15 12.62 -5.43
C ASP A 129 10.20 13.69 -6.54
N LEU A 130 11.39 14.17 -6.91
CA LEU A 130 11.57 15.26 -7.89
C LEU A 130 10.81 15.03 -9.20
N LYS A 131 10.67 13.77 -9.61
CA LYS A 131 10.01 13.34 -10.85
C LYS A 131 8.54 12.94 -10.67
N TYR A 132 8.13 12.59 -9.45
CA TYR A 132 6.85 11.95 -9.14
C TYR A 132 6.11 12.73 -8.05
N ARG A 133 5.26 13.68 -8.44
CA ARG A 133 4.57 14.55 -7.47
C ARG A 133 3.22 14.01 -7.00
N ASN A 134 2.58 13.14 -7.79
CA ASN A 134 1.24 12.66 -7.49
C ASN A 134 1.27 11.45 -6.56
N LYS A 135 1.04 11.69 -5.26
CA LYS A 135 1.04 10.65 -4.21
C LYS A 135 0.01 9.55 -4.48
N LYS A 136 -1.20 9.89 -4.96
CA LYS A 136 -2.26 8.90 -5.22
C LYS A 136 -1.87 7.98 -6.38
N PHE A 137 -1.28 8.56 -7.43
CA PHE A 137 -0.77 7.79 -8.56
C PHE A 137 0.37 6.86 -8.15
N MET A 138 1.32 7.35 -7.34
CA MET A 138 2.42 6.52 -6.86
C MET A 138 1.95 5.38 -5.94
N LEU A 139 0.94 5.62 -5.11
CA LEU A 139 0.32 4.57 -4.31
C LEU A 139 -0.36 3.51 -5.20
N LEU A 140 -1.02 3.92 -6.30
CA LEU A 140 -1.56 3.02 -7.31
C LEU A 140 -0.45 2.15 -7.95
N CYS A 141 0.74 2.71 -8.16
CA CYS A 141 1.94 2.00 -8.62
C CYS A 141 2.58 1.10 -7.55
N GLY A 142 2.09 1.14 -6.30
CA GLY A 142 2.61 0.33 -5.18
C GLY A 142 3.73 0.99 -4.38
N PHE A 143 3.86 2.32 -4.46
CA PHE A 143 4.88 3.09 -3.75
C PHE A 143 4.27 3.94 -2.64
N GLU A 144 4.88 3.92 -1.46
CA GLU A 144 4.57 4.85 -0.36
C GLU A 144 5.54 6.03 -0.37
N LYS A 145 5.02 7.22 -0.07
CA LYS A 145 5.81 8.45 0.00
C LYS A 145 6.51 8.58 1.35
N PHE A 146 7.81 8.85 1.29
CA PHE A 146 8.65 9.25 2.42
C PHE A 146 9.34 10.56 2.09
N ASP A 147 8.99 11.64 2.79
CA ASP A 147 9.57 12.98 2.61
C ASP A 147 9.88 13.32 1.13
N SER A 148 11.12 13.13 0.69
CA SER A 148 11.63 13.47 -0.65
C SER A 148 11.76 12.26 -1.60
N PHE A 149 11.24 11.09 -1.26
CA PHE A 149 11.35 9.87 -2.08
C PHE A 149 10.15 8.94 -1.89
N PHE A 150 10.07 7.93 -2.76
CA PHE A 150 9.07 6.87 -2.71
C PHE A 150 9.75 5.50 -2.59
N VAL A 151 9.17 4.63 -1.78
CA VAL A 151 9.63 3.25 -1.58
C VAL A 151 8.50 2.28 -1.90
N ARG A 152 8.80 1.20 -2.60
CA ARG A 152 7.82 0.14 -2.86
C ARG A 152 7.35 -0.50 -1.57
N ILE A 153 6.04 -0.63 -1.41
CA ILE A 153 5.39 -1.09 -0.18
C ILE A 153 5.80 -2.52 0.16
N ASP A 154 5.82 -3.43 -0.81
CA ASP A 154 6.22 -4.83 -0.59
C ASP A 154 7.70 -4.97 -0.18
N ILE A 155 8.55 -4.10 -0.70
CA ILE A 155 9.97 -4.06 -0.34
C ILE A 155 10.18 -3.46 1.05
N LEU A 156 9.41 -2.43 1.40
CA LEU A 156 9.42 -1.86 2.76
C LEU A 156 9.07 -2.92 3.81
N GLU A 157 8.05 -3.71 3.55
CA GLU A 157 7.63 -4.80 4.45
C GLU A 157 8.66 -5.93 4.51
N ARG A 158 9.31 -6.25 3.39
CA ARG A 158 10.44 -7.21 3.37
C ARG A 158 11.64 -6.70 4.14
N LEU A 159 11.96 -5.41 4.02
CA LEU A 159 13.02 -4.78 4.81
C LEU A 159 12.76 -4.92 6.29
N PHE A 160 11.52 -4.72 6.73
CA PHE A 160 11.16 -4.90 8.13
C PHE A 160 11.40 -6.33 8.62
N ILE A 161 11.02 -7.34 7.82
CA ILE A 161 11.28 -8.75 8.13
C ILE A 161 12.78 -9.01 8.19
N GLU A 162 13.55 -8.47 7.24
CA GLU A 162 15.00 -8.60 7.20
C GLU A 162 15.68 -7.99 8.43
N ILE A 163 15.19 -6.84 8.88
CA ILE A 163 15.66 -6.18 10.12
C ILE A 163 15.42 -7.08 11.34
N ILE A 164 14.23 -7.69 11.45
CA ILE A 164 13.91 -8.59 12.57
C ILE A 164 14.80 -9.83 12.53
N ASN A 165 14.95 -10.46 11.36
CA ASN A 165 15.74 -11.67 11.20
C ASN A 165 17.24 -11.44 11.44
N SER A 166 17.72 -10.22 11.16
CA SER A 166 19.13 -9.84 11.39
C SER A 166 19.44 -9.58 12.86
N ASN A 167 18.43 -9.52 13.71
CA ASN A 167 18.58 -9.33 15.16
C ASN A 167 18.58 -10.68 15.92
N GLU A 168 19.44 -11.61 15.52
CA GLU A 168 19.51 -12.98 16.09
C GLU A 168 19.73 -12.97 17.60
N ASN A 169 20.50 -12.02 18.12
CA ASN A 169 20.84 -11.92 19.53
C ASN A 169 19.83 -11.11 20.36
N LYS A 170 18.68 -10.72 19.79
CA LYS A 170 17.70 -9.84 20.44
C LYS A 170 18.33 -8.59 21.07
N SER A 171 19.47 -8.15 20.51
CA SER A 171 20.14 -6.94 20.95
C SER A 171 19.27 -5.72 20.63
N ASP A 172 19.35 -4.73 21.50
CA ASP A 172 18.66 -3.45 21.25
C ASP A 172 19.20 -2.71 20.01
N LYS A 173 20.39 -3.08 19.54
CA LYS A 173 21.12 -2.47 18.44
C LYS A 173 21.20 -3.43 17.26
N ILE A 174 20.79 -2.98 16.10
CA ILE A 174 20.80 -3.73 14.85
C ILE A 174 21.84 -3.12 13.93
N LYS A 175 22.77 -3.93 13.42
CA LYS A 175 23.81 -3.50 12.50
C LYS A 175 23.22 -3.34 11.10
N LEU A 176 23.57 -2.25 10.42
CA LEU A 176 23.29 -2.09 9.00
C LEU A 176 24.09 -3.09 8.17
N LEU A 177 23.39 -3.95 7.45
CA LEU A 177 24.00 -4.93 6.56
C LEU A 177 23.86 -4.51 5.10
N PRO A 178 24.85 -4.80 4.23
CA PRO A 178 24.80 -4.48 2.80
C PRO A 178 23.55 -5.04 2.10
N LYS A 179 23.06 -6.20 2.52
CA LYS A 179 21.82 -6.82 1.99
C LYS A 179 20.58 -5.94 2.16
N MET A 180 20.53 -5.11 3.20
CA MET A 180 19.41 -4.18 3.43
C MET A 180 19.44 -3.01 2.43
N LEU A 181 20.62 -2.49 2.10
CA LEU A 181 20.82 -1.47 1.07
C LEU A 181 20.45 -2.03 -0.32
N ASN A 182 20.94 -3.22 -0.64
CA ASN A 182 20.65 -3.90 -1.89
C ASN A 182 19.15 -4.17 -2.07
N LEU A 183 18.45 -4.51 -0.98
CA LEU A 183 17.00 -4.74 -1.01
C LEU A 183 16.23 -3.49 -1.41
N LEU A 184 16.59 -2.32 -0.86
CA LEU A 184 15.99 -1.04 -1.25
C LEU A 184 16.49 -0.54 -2.59
N GLY A 185 17.74 -0.83 -2.96
CA GLY A 185 18.39 -0.27 -4.14
C GLY A 185 18.72 1.22 -3.96
N CYS A 186 19.14 1.62 -2.77
CA CYS A 186 19.50 3.00 -2.44
C CYS A 186 20.85 3.11 -1.74
N ASP A 187 21.39 4.32 -1.70
CA ASP A 187 22.60 4.65 -0.96
C ASP A 187 22.37 4.66 0.56
N LYS A 188 23.47 4.67 1.33
CA LYS A 188 23.44 4.64 2.80
C LYS A 188 22.69 5.84 3.39
N GLU A 189 22.84 7.03 2.80
CA GLU A 189 22.17 8.25 3.31
C GLU A 189 20.65 8.16 3.16
N SER A 190 20.17 7.74 1.99
CA SER A 190 18.76 7.52 1.72
C SER A 190 18.18 6.43 2.61
N PHE A 191 18.91 5.32 2.81
CA PHE A 191 18.54 4.27 3.74
C PHE A 191 18.35 4.80 5.17
N VAL A 192 19.31 5.59 5.67
CA VAL A 192 19.24 6.21 7.02
C VAL A 192 17.99 7.08 7.15
N LYS A 193 17.64 7.84 6.11
CA LYS A 193 16.40 8.65 6.10
C LYS A 193 15.16 7.75 6.20
N VAL A 194 15.08 6.66 5.41
CA VAL A 194 13.97 5.69 5.48
C VAL A 194 13.84 5.13 6.88
N ILE A 195 14.93 4.61 7.46
CA ILE A 195 14.93 3.99 8.78
C ILE A 195 14.51 4.97 9.88
N LYS A 196 14.98 6.22 9.83
CA LYS A 196 14.53 7.27 10.77
C LYS A 196 13.02 7.50 10.68
N LEU A 197 12.47 7.59 9.47
CA LEU A 197 11.03 7.77 9.24
C LEU A 197 10.20 6.54 9.65
N MET A 198 10.82 5.34 9.64
CA MET A 198 10.22 4.11 10.17
C MET A 198 10.23 4.04 11.71
N GLY A 199 10.80 5.04 12.40
CA GLY A 199 10.82 5.12 13.86
C GLY A 199 12.06 4.51 14.50
N TYR A 200 13.17 4.39 13.77
CA TYR A 200 14.45 3.96 14.32
C TYR A 200 15.37 5.15 14.59
N LYS A 201 16.14 5.07 15.66
CA LYS A 201 17.26 5.96 15.93
C LYS A 201 18.54 5.33 15.36
N VAL A 202 19.26 6.09 14.53
CA VAL A 202 20.51 5.65 13.89
C VAL A 202 21.70 6.29 14.59
N PHE A 203 22.76 5.53 14.76
CA PHE A 203 24.02 5.97 15.36
C PHE A 203 25.19 5.21 14.72
N GLU A 204 26.37 5.80 14.77
CA GLU A 204 27.60 5.22 14.25
C GLU A 204 28.54 4.85 15.40
N GLU A 205 29.08 3.63 15.38
CA GLU A 205 30.07 3.13 16.33
C GLU A 205 31.17 2.39 15.53
N LYS A 206 32.43 2.74 15.76
CA LYS A 206 33.61 2.10 15.11
C LYS A 206 33.49 1.99 13.58
N ASN A 207 33.11 3.06 12.92
CA ASN A 207 32.86 3.11 11.45
C ASN A 207 31.72 2.19 10.94
N GLU A 208 30.93 1.63 11.83
CA GLU A 208 29.77 0.83 11.49
C GLU A 208 28.49 1.59 11.86
N THR A 209 27.44 1.39 11.07
CA THR A 209 26.15 2.03 11.32
C THR A 209 25.21 1.05 12.02
N PHE A 210 24.65 1.49 13.12
CA PHE A 210 23.67 0.75 13.90
C PHE A 210 22.37 1.53 14.00
N PHE A 211 21.28 0.84 14.23
CA PHE A 211 19.99 1.46 14.48
C PHE A 211 19.21 0.69 15.56
N LYS A 212 18.39 1.42 16.33
CA LYS A 212 17.56 0.90 17.39
C LYS A 212 16.13 1.40 17.21
N TYR A 213 15.15 0.52 17.37
CA TYR A 213 13.74 0.93 17.29
C TYR A 213 13.40 1.85 18.47
N LYS A 214 12.91 3.03 18.14
CA LYS A 214 12.39 3.99 19.10
C LYS A 214 11.09 4.56 18.54
N PRO A 215 9.95 3.95 18.89
CA PRO A 215 8.67 4.40 18.35
C PRO A 215 8.45 5.87 18.70
N PHE A 216 7.96 6.63 17.72
CA PHE A 216 7.50 7.98 18.00
C PHE A 216 6.41 7.92 19.06
N LYS A 217 6.54 8.67 20.14
CA LYS A 217 5.41 8.86 21.05
C LYS A 217 4.30 9.48 20.23
N LYS A 218 3.21 8.74 19.98
CA LYS A 218 2.01 9.31 19.41
C LYS A 218 1.60 10.40 20.39
N VAL A 219 1.82 11.68 20.03
CA VAL A 219 1.14 12.79 20.69
C VAL A 219 -0.32 12.46 20.43
N LYS A 220 -1.02 12.03 21.48
CA LYS A 220 -2.48 12.04 21.45
C LYS A 220 -2.81 13.50 21.19
N LYS A 221 -3.10 13.86 19.92
CA LYS A 221 -3.92 15.01 19.67
C LYS A 221 -5.22 14.66 20.39
N SER A 222 -5.37 15.15 21.61
CA SER A 222 -6.68 15.39 22.14
C SER A 222 -7.31 16.31 21.10
N LEU A 223 -8.12 15.74 20.25
CA LEU A 223 -9.20 16.46 19.64
C LEU A 223 -10.09 16.86 20.84
N ASP A 224 -9.70 17.93 21.51
CA ASP A 224 -10.65 18.80 22.16
C ASP A 224 -11.51 19.37 21.03
N LEU A 225 -12.37 18.51 20.49
CA LEU A 225 -13.62 18.91 19.94
C LEU A 225 -14.30 19.63 21.11
N LYS A 226 -14.06 20.95 21.21
CA LYS A 226 -15.04 21.86 21.78
C LYS A 226 -16.28 21.65 20.93
N ILE A 227 -17.05 20.62 21.30
CA ILE A 227 -18.43 20.47 20.89
C ILE A 227 -19.07 21.75 21.39
N LYS A 228 -19.19 22.74 20.50
CA LYS A 228 -20.15 23.81 20.71
C LYS A 228 -21.47 23.06 20.92
N LYS A 229 -21.97 23.16 22.12
CA LYS A 229 -23.31 22.67 22.50
C LYS A 229 -24.35 23.57 21.82
N ASP A 230 -24.43 23.53 20.52
CA ASP A 230 -25.64 23.88 19.78
C ASP A 230 -26.36 22.58 19.50
N ASN A 231 -27.07 22.10 20.53
CA ASN A 231 -27.99 21.01 20.39
C ASN A 231 -29.30 21.62 19.89
N PRO A 232 -29.69 21.44 18.62
CA PRO A 232 -30.94 22.01 18.09
C PRO A 232 -32.20 21.44 18.75
N PHE A 233 -32.06 20.44 19.62
CA PHE A 233 -33.17 19.84 20.40
C PHE A 233 -33.27 20.34 21.83
N GLU A 234 -32.43 21.28 22.26
CA GLU A 234 -32.53 21.85 23.60
C GLU A 234 -33.77 22.74 23.79
N ALA A 235 -34.37 23.18 22.69
CA ALA A 235 -35.62 23.97 22.69
C ALA A 235 -36.92 23.09 22.81
N LEU A 236 -36.79 21.79 22.94
CA LEU A 236 -37.91 20.84 23.03
C LEU A 236 -38.07 20.23 24.44
N LYS A 237 -37.47 20.83 25.47
CA LYS A 237 -37.69 20.48 26.86
C LYS A 237 -38.64 21.44 27.52
#